data_182c4c319c3dce9ea0fd3037dbc9f2b7
#
_entry.id   182c4c319c3dce9ea0fd3037dbc9f2b7
#
_cell.length_a   1.000
_cell.length_b   1.000
_cell.length_c   1.000
_cell.angle_alpha   90.00
_cell.angle_beta   90.00
_cell.angle_gamma   90.00
#
_symmetry.space_group_name_H-M   'P 1'
#
loop_
_entity.id
_entity.type
_entity.pdbx_description
1 polymer ?
#
loop_
_entity_poly.entity_id
_entity_poly.type
_entity_poly.pdbx_seq_one_letter_code
_entity_poly.pdbx_strand_id
1 'polypeptide(L)'
;ISITVNRFYKNPKYQSFKSNIHIFIDDKLANGTWPTTYIDNILEINPDCKIILNADWYYLEIFSKYRNEKNIFWIKLNLISSFFDNFKTDLTKIVSMGGGVVECAISLSIFLGSKNLNILGVEGNGISRLMCNQDSHFDGEDGDYDNHNSLMFANDMISSARSIRQWHRISHLLDKRNINIYNLTKEGILDAYEYKSFDIATK
;
A
#
# COMPACT_ATOMS: atom_id res chain seq x y z
N ILE A 1 3.50 4.97 -14.98
CA ILE A 1 4.27 4.77 -13.72
C ILE A 1 3.66 3.58 -13.00
N SER A 2 4.52 2.65 -12.58
CA SER A 2 4.14 1.49 -11.79
C SER A 2 4.55 1.68 -10.32
N ILE A 3 3.62 1.39 -9.41
CA ILE A 3 3.83 1.46 -7.96
C ILE A 3 3.53 0.08 -7.38
N THR A 4 4.46 -0.45 -6.60
CA THR A 4 4.28 -1.71 -5.87
C THR A 4 4.37 -1.46 -4.36
N VAL A 5 3.86 -2.39 -3.57
CA VAL A 5 3.74 -2.19 -2.12
C VAL A 5 4.19 -3.42 -1.33
N ASN A 6 4.71 -3.19 -0.15
CA ASN A 6 5.03 -4.22 0.85
C ASN A 6 5.83 -5.40 0.27
N ARG A 7 5.37 -6.64 0.45
CA ARG A 7 6.08 -7.85 0.01
C ARG A 7 5.93 -8.20 -1.47
N PHE A 8 5.30 -7.33 -2.30
CA PHE A 8 5.11 -7.63 -3.72
C PHE A 8 6.42 -7.96 -4.47
N TYR A 9 7.56 -7.44 -4.00
CA TYR A 9 8.87 -7.77 -4.59
C TYR A 9 9.24 -9.27 -4.51
N LYS A 10 8.60 -10.03 -3.61
CA LYS A 10 8.73 -11.49 -3.53
C LYS A 10 8.02 -12.23 -4.68
N ASN A 11 7.16 -11.55 -5.44
CA ASN A 11 6.53 -12.15 -6.60
C ASN A 11 7.59 -12.52 -7.64
N PRO A 12 7.61 -13.77 -8.14
CA PRO A 12 8.61 -14.23 -9.11
C PRO A 12 8.68 -13.36 -10.38
N LYS A 13 7.59 -12.70 -10.75
CA LYS A 13 7.54 -11.80 -11.90
C LYS A 13 8.13 -10.41 -11.62
N TYR A 14 8.47 -10.09 -10.37
CA TYR A 14 8.96 -8.75 -10.02
C TYR A 14 10.26 -8.39 -10.76
N GLN A 15 11.15 -9.34 -10.95
CA GLN A 15 12.42 -9.14 -11.68
C GLN A 15 12.19 -8.64 -13.12
N SER A 16 11.13 -9.10 -13.78
CA SER A 16 10.79 -8.66 -15.14
C SER A 16 9.94 -7.38 -15.15
N PHE A 17 9.15 -7.16 -14.11
CA PHE A 17 8.23 -6.04 -14.02
C PHE A 17 8.95 -4.72 -13.63
N LYS A 18 9.90 -4.76 -12.70
CA LYS A 18 10.73 -3.62 -12.23
C LYS A 18 9.92 -2.35 -11.98
N SER A 19 9.20 -2.29 -10.86
CA SER A 19 8.38 -1.11 -10.53
C SER A 19 9.20 0.18 -10.46
N ASN A 20 8.61 1.30 -10.87
CA ASN A 20 9.23 2.61 -10.75
C ASN A 20 9.34 3.06 -9.28
N ILE A 21 8.33 2.70 -8.48
CA ILE A 21 8.23 3.10 -7.08
C ILE A 21 7.80 1.90 -6.25
N HIS A 22 8.38 1.77 -5.06
CA HIS A 22 7.97 0.79 -4.07
C HIS A 22 7.67 1.47 -2.74
N ILE A 23 6.58 1.08 -2.06
CA ILE A 23 6.13 1.72 -0.82
C ILE A 23 6.16 0.72 0.33
N PHE A 24 6.85 1.09 1.41
CA PHE A 24 6.79 0.43 2.69
C PHE A 24 6.31 1.42 3.76
N ILE A 25 5.16 1.18 4.34
CA ILE A 25 4.63 1.98 5.45
C ILE A 25 4.01 1.14 6.56
N ASP A 26 4.07 -0.19 6.44
CA ASP A 26 3.62 -1.13 7.45
C ASP A 26 4.65 -1.17 8.59
N ASP A 27 4.20 -0.97 9.83
CA ASP A 27 5.04 -0.95 11.02
C ASP A 27 5.80 -2.25 11.26
N LYS A 28 5.43 -3.35 10.58
CA LYS A 28 6.18 -4.61 10.59
C LYS A 28 7.63 -4.44 10.13
N LEU A 29 7.89 -3.48 9.23
CA LEU A 29 9.26 -3.15 8.84
C LEU A 29 10.00 -2.37 9.94
N ALA A 30 9.30 -1.50 10.66
CA ALA A 30 9.90 -0.67 11.72
C ALA A 30 10.13 -1.43 13.03
N ASN A 31 9.27 -2.39 13.35
CA ASN A 31 9.39 -3.19 14.57
C ASN A 31 10.25 -4.46 14.38
N GLY A 32 10.80 -4.69 13.17
CA GLY A 32 11.69 -5.80 12.85
C GLY A 32 10.98 -7.12 12.53
N THR A 33 9.65 -7.18 12.49
CA THR A 33 8.91 -8.37 12.01
C THR A 33 9.30 -8.67 10.55
N TRP A 34 9.41 -7.62 9.74
CA TRP A 34 10.00 -7.72 8.41
C TRP A 34 11.44 -7.18 8.44
N PRO A 35 12.40 -7.90 7.85
CA PRO A 35 13.77 -7.42 7.81
C PRO A 35 13.93 -6.24 6.85
N THR A 36 14.75 -5.26 7.24
CA THR A 36 15.07 -4.09 6.38
C THR A 36 15.80 -4.47 5.09
N THR A 37 16.37 -5.66 5.01
CA THR A 37 16.96 -6.22 3.78
C THR A 37 15.96 -6.31 2.63
N TYR A 38 14.66 -6.21 2.89
CA TYR A 38 13.66 -6.09 1.82
C TYR A 38 13.90 -4.86 0.93
N ILE A 39 14.38 -3.76 1.52
CA ILE A 39 14.76 -2.55 0.79
C ILE A 39 15.98 -2.83 -0.09
N ASP A 40 16.99 -3.49 0.46
CA ASP A 40 18.23 -3.83 -0.25
C ASP A 40 17.93 -4.73 -1.45
N ASN A 41 17.10 -5.77 -1.26
CA ASN A 41 16.71 -6.70 -2.31
C ASN A 41 16.01 -6.00 -3.49
N ILE A 42 15.15 -5.02 -3.19
CA ILE A 42 14.47 -4.24 -4.24
C ILE A 42 15.48 -3.41 -5.02
N LEU A 43 16.40 -2.73 -4.33
CA LEU A 43 17.42 -1.88 -4.95
C LEU A 43 18.46 -2.72 -5.71
N GLU A 44 18.73 -3.95 -5.30
CA GLU A 44 19.57 -4.90 -6.05
C GLU A 44 18.90 -5.31 -7.37
N ILE A 45 17.59 -5.64 -7.34
CA ILE A 45 16.83 -6.02 -8.54
C ILE A 45 16.62 -4.82 -9.47
N ASN A 46 16.34 -3.66 -8.90
CA ASN A 46 16.06 -2.42 -9.64
C ASN A 46 16.68 -1.20 -8.95
N PRO A 47 17.96 -0.87 -9.29
CA PRO A 47 18.67 0.24 -8.68
C PRO A 47 18.03 1.62 -8.90
N ASP A 48 17.15 1.75 -9.90
CA ASP A 48 16.44 3.01 -10.20
C ASP A 48 15.11 3.14 -9.46
N CYS A 49 14.65 2.10 -8.75
CA CYS A 49 13.42 2.12 -7.98
C CYS A 49 13.45 3.21 -6.91
N LYS A 50 12.38 3.97 -6.80
CA LYS A 50 12.20 4.94 -5.71
C LYS A 50 11.48 4.25 -4.57
N ILE A 51 12.09 4.23 -3.38
CA ILE A 51 11.50 3.63 -2.19
C ILE A 51 10.87 4.72 -1.34
N ILE A 52 9.61 4.51 -0.96
CA ILE A 52 8.87 5.42 -0.08
C ILE A 52 8.75 4.78 1.30
N LEU A 53 9.20 5.49 2.32
CA LEU A 53 9.15 5.06 3.73
C LEU A 53 8.37 6.06 4.58
N ASN A 54 7.87 5.60 5.73
CA ASN A 54 7.25 6.48 6.72
C ASN A 54 8.31 7.35 7.42
N ALA A 55 8.14 8.66 7.40
CA ALA A 55 9.07 9.62 8.01
C ALA A 55 9.22 9.46 9.54
N ASP A 56 8.25 8.85 10.22
CA ASP A 56 8.37 8.55 11.65
C ASP A 56 9.50 7.55 11.95
N TRP A 57 9.90 6.75 10.96
CA TRP A 57 10.99 5.79 11.10
C TRP A 57 12.38 6.37 10.84
N TYR A 58 12.46 7.61 10.36
CA TYR A 58 13.74 8.24 9.96
C TYR A 58 14.80 8.18 11.03
N TYR A 59 14.41 8.32 12.30
CA TYR A 59 15.36 8.33 13.43
C TYR A 59 15.62 6.95 14.05
N LEU A 60 14.90 5.90 13.62
CA LEU A 60 15.16 4.55 14.10
C LEU A 60 16.51 4.05 13.57
N GLU A 61 17.31 3.42 14.44
CA GLU A 61 18.67 3.00 14.12
C GLU A 61 18.72 1.99 12.97
N ILE A 62 17.72 1.11 12.87
CA ILE A 62 17.61 0.11 11.79
C ILE A 62 17.52 0.73 10.40
N PHE A 63 17.15 2.01 10.29
CA PHE A 63 17.08 2.74 9.02
C PHE A 63 18.26 3.70 8.82
N SER A 64 19.26 3.73 9.70
CA SER A 64 20.39 4.68 9.65
C SER A 64 21.09 4.70 8.30
N LYS A 65 21.32 3.54 7.69
CA LYS A 65 21.99 3.42 6.37
C LYS A 65 21.17 4.00 5.22
N TYR A 66 19.85 4.13 5.38
CA TYR A 66 18.95 4.59 4.29
C TYR A 66 18.69 6.10 4.32
N ARG A 67 19.10 6.81 5.38
CA ARG A 67 18.77 8.25 5.56
C ARG A 67 19.24 9.14 4.42
N ASN A 68 20.41 8.83 3.85
CA ASN A 68 21.04 9.63 2.80
C ASN A 68 21.04 8.95 1.43
N GLU A 69 20.31 7.84 1.29
CA GLU A 69 20.21 7.13 0.02
C GLU A 69 19.32 7.93 -0.95
N LYS A 70 19.87 8.24 -2.15
CA LYS A 70 19.23 9.09 -3.17
C LYS A 70 17.88 8.57 -3.67
N ASN A 71 17.65 7.27 -3.54
CA ASN A 71 16.42 6.61 -3.98
C ASN A 71 15.41 6.38 -2.86
N ILE A 72 15.71 6.81 -1.63
CA ILE A 72 14.82 6.68 -0.48
C ILE A 72 14.15 8.03 -0.20
N PHE A 73 12.83 8.01 -0.10
CA PHE A 73 12.00 9.18 0.17
C PHE A 73 11.16 8.93 1.42
N TRP A 74 11.10 9.91 2.28
CA TRP A 74 10.42 9.84 3.56
C TRP A 74 9.16 10.70 3.53
N ILE A 75 8.00 10.08 3.74
CA ILE A 75 6.72 10.79 3.77
C ILE A 75 6.11 10.76 5.16
N LYS A 76 5.60 11.91 5.61
CA LYS A 76 4.90 12.00 6.90
C LYS A 76 3.44 11.61 6.72
N LEU A 77 3.04 10.58 7.45
CA LEU A 77 1.70 10.04 7.44
C LEU A 77 0.90 10.58 8.62
N ASN A 78 -0.38 10.86 8.41
CA ASN A 78 -1.29 11.25 9.47
C ASN A 78 -2.53 10.35 9.49
N LEU A 79 -2.56 9.43 10.43
CA LEU A 79 -3.68 8.52 10.63
C LEU A 79 -4.94 9.23 11.14
N ILE A 80 -4.78 10.35 11.88
CA ILE A 80 -5.90 11.09 12.48
C ILE A 80 -6.77 11.74 11.41
N SER A 81 -6.20 12.17 10.29
CA SER A 81 -6.95 12.79 9.21
C SER A 81 -7.90 11.81 8.49
N SER A 82 -7.74 10.51 8.69
CA SER A 82 -8.69 9.50 8.18
C SER A 82 -10.09 9.61 8.80
N PHE A 83 -10.22 10.24 9.95
CA PHE A 83 -11.51 10.53 10.59
C PHE A 83 -12.21 11.75 10.00
N PHE A 84 -11.49 12.63 9.35
CA PHE A 84 -12.00 13.85 8.73
C PHE A 84 -11.89 13.72 7.21
N ASP A 85 -12.85 14.19 6.44
CA ASP A 85 -12.96 14.06 4.97
C ASP A 85 -11.84 14.75 4.15
N ASN A 86 -10.65 14.87 4.73
CA ASN A 86 -9.51 15.57 4.15
C ASN A 86 -8.49 14.61 3.52
N PHE A 87 -8.89 13.93 2.45
CA PHE A 87 -7.92 13.22 1.61
C PHE A 87 -7.01 14.24 0.91
N LYS A 88 -5.79 14.37 1.43
CA LYS A 88 -4.77 15.29 0.92
C LYS A 88 -3.83 14.54 -0.01
N THR A 89 -3.61 15.10 -1.18
CA THR A 89 -2.71 14.53 -2.20
C THR A 89 -1.39 15.29 -2.33
N ASP A 90 -1.19 16.35 -1.54
CA ASP A 90 0.05 17.14 -1.51
C ASP A 90 1.06 16.47 -0.56
N LEU A 91 1.97 15.68 -1.12
CA LEU A 91 2.99 14.93 -0.37
C LEU A 91 4.11 15.82 0.20
N THR A 92 4.15 17.11 -0.13
CA THR A 92 5.06 18.07 0.51
C THR A 92 4.59 18.45 1.93
N LYS A 93 3.40 18.00 2.30
CA LYS A 93 2.78 18.19 3.61
C LYS A 93 2.50 16.85 4.24
N ILE A 94 1.90 16.88 5.44
CA ILE A 94 1.44 15.66 6.11
C ILE A 94 0.34 15.01 5.26
N VAL A 95 0.60 13.80 4.81
CA VAL A 95 -0.34 13.03 3.99
C VAL A 95 -1.41 12.42 4.87
N SER A 96 -2.65 12.67 4.50
CA SER A 96 -3.79 11.99 5.09
C SER A 96 -3.85 10.56 4.56
N MET A 97 -3.54 9.60 5.42
CA MET A 97 -3.72 8.20 5.08
C MET A 97 -4.97 7.65 5.73
N GLY A 98 -5.77 6.99 4.92
CA GLY A 98 -6.99 6.33 5.37
C GLY A 98 -6.80 5.06 6.18
N GLY A 99 -5.60 4.54 6.30
CA GLY A 99 -5.29 3.36 7.10
C GLY A 99 -4.44 2.30 6.41
N GLY A 100 -4.07 2.44 5.13
CA GLY A 100 -3.33 1.41 4.43
C GLY A 100 -2.38 1.92 3.35
N VAL A 101 -1.52 1.01 2.90
CA VAL A 101 -0.53 1.29 1.85
C VAL A 101 -1.17 1.60 0.49
N VAL A 102 -2.38 1.09 0.24
CA VAL A 102 -3.13 1.33 -1.00
C VAL A 102 -3.50 2.81 -1.13
N GLU A 103 -4.00 3.41 -0.06
CA GLU A 103 -4.37 4.83 -0.01
C GLU A 103 -3.13 5.73 -0.19
N CYS A 104 -1.99 5.30 0.36
CA CYS A 104 -0.71 5.97 0.13
C CYS A 104 -0.32 5.93 -1.36
N ALA A 105 -0.43 4.77 -2.00
CA ALA A 105 -0.13 4.61 -3.42
C ALA A 105 -1.06 5.45 -4.31
N ILE A 106 -2.35 5.53 -3.98
CA ILE A 106 -3.32 6.39 -4.66
C ILE A 106 -2.92 7.87 -4.51
N SER A 107 -2.62 8.32 -3.28
CA SER A 107 -2.19 9.70 -3.01
C SER A 107 -0.94 10.07 -3.78
N LEU A 108 0.06 9.18 -3.79
CA LEU A 108 1.30 9.36 -4.54
C LEU A 108 1.04 9.43 -6.05
N SER A 109 0.19 8.56 -6.59
CA SER A 109 -0.17 8.56 -8.01
C SER A 109 -0.79 9.89 -8.43
N ILE A 110 -1.68 10.45 -7.61
CA ILE A 110 -2.33 11.74 -7.87
C ILE A 110 -1.32 12.89 -7.76
N PHE A 111 -0.45 12.87 -6.75
CA PHE A 111 0.63 13.85 -6.59
C PHE A 111 1.54 13.90 -7.82
N LEU A 112 1.83 12.74 -8.41
CA LEU A 112 2.60 12.60 -9.64
C LEU A 112 1.82 12.98 -10.92
N GLY A 113 0.57 13.44 -10.78
CA GLY A 113 -0.23 13.94 -11.88
C GLY A 113 -1.05 12.88 -12.64
N SER A 114 -1.15 11.66 -12.12
CA SER A 114 -1.95 10.60 -12.76
C SER A 114 -3.43 10.97 -12.79
N LYS A 115 -4.08 10.73 -13.95
CA LYS A 115 -5.51 10.92 -14.16
C LYS A 115 -6.29 9.60 -14.28
N ASN A 116 -5.58 8.52 -14.58
CA ASN A 116 -6.14 7.19 -14.65
C ASN A 116 -5.30 6.27 -13.78
N LEU A 117 -5.91 5.63 -12.81
CA LEU A 117 -5.28 4.71 -11.89
C LEU A 117 -5.88 3.32 -12.07
N ASN A 118 -5.02 2.33 -12.16
CA ASN A 118 -5.39 0.92 -12.24
C ASN A 118 -4.84 0.21 -11.00
N ILE A 119 -5.72 -0.42 -10.21
CA ILE A 119 -5.37 -1.14 -9.00
C ILE A 119 -5.47 -2.64 -9.25
N LEU A 120 -4.42 -3.38 -8.92
CA LEU A 120 -4.37 -4.83 -9.06
C LEU A 120 -3.91 -5.48 -7.75
N GLY A 121 -4.53 -6.61 -7.38
CA GLY A 121 -4.16 -7.39 -6.19
C GLY A 121 -4.65 -6.77 -4.88
N VAL A 122 -5.76 -6.02 -4.92
CA VAL A 122 -6.41 -5.47 -3.73
C VAL A 122 -7.81 -6.07 -3.62
N GLU A 123 -7.90 -7.22 -2.97
CA GLU A 123 -9.16 -7.94 -2.79
C GLU A 123 -10.02 -7.37 -1.65
N GLY A 124 -9.39 -6.84 -0.61
CA GLY A 124 -10.05 -6.33 0.60
C GLY A 124 -10.65 -7.40 1.51
N ASN A 125 -10.43 -8.68 1.21
CA ASN A 125 -11.03 -9.82 1.90
C ASN A 125 -10.06 -10.60 2.83
N GLY A 126 -8.90 -10.01 3.16
CA GLY A 126 -7.86 -10.69 3.95
C GLY A 126 -8.37 -11.27 5.26
N ILE A 127 -9.23 -10.54 6.00
CA ILE A 127 -9.81 -11.02 7.26
C ILE A 127 -10.71 -12.23 7.06
N SER A 128 -11.55 -12.25 6.02
CA SER A 128 -12.42 -13.42 5.75
C SER A 128 -11.60 -14.65 5.39
N ARG A 129 -10.48 -14.49 4.69
CA ARG A 129 -9.53 -15.59 4.43
C ARG A 129 -8.92 -16.13 5.71
N LEU A 130 -8.47 -15.25 6.62
CA LEU A 130 -7.96 -15.65 7.93
C LEU A 130 -9.01 -16.44 8.74
N MET A 131 -10.27 -16.00 8.75
CA MET A 131 -11.35 -16.73 9.41
C MET A 131 -11.57 -18.13 8.86
N CYS A 132 -11.23 -18.34 7.58
CA CYS A 132 -11.36 -19.62 6.88
C CYS A 132 -10.05 -20.43 6.88
N ASN A 133 -9.03 -20.03 7.65
CA ASN A 133 -7.68 -20.62 7.63
C ASN A 133 -7.09 -20.69 6.20
N GLN A 134 -7.30 -19.63 5.44
CA GLN A 134 -6.74 -19.49 4.08
C GLN A 134 -5.65 -18.43 4.10
N ASP A 135 -4.61 -18.65 3.30
CA ASP A 135 -3.56 -17.66 3.11
C ASP A 135 -4.16 -16.33 2.62
N SER A 136 -3.84 -15.23 3.30
CA SER A 136 -4.30 -13.89 2.93
C SER A 136 -3.39 -13.24 1.88
N HIS A 137 -2.19 -13.78 1.69
CA HIS A 137 -1.18 -13.25 0.79
C HIS A 137 -0.73 -14.29 -0.25
N PHE A 138 -0.27 -13.80 -1.41
CA PHE A 138 0.19 -14.64 -2.53
C PHE A 138 1.47 -15.41 -2.23
N ASP A 139 2.26 -15.00 -1.24
CA ASP A 139 3.54 -15.60 -0.86
C ASP A 139 3.40 -16.67 0.24
N GLY A 140 2.18 -16.93 0.71
CA GLY A 140 1.86 -18.01 1.64
C GLY A 140 2.55 -17.92 3.01
N GLU A 141 3.34 -16.89 3.25
CA GLU A 141 4.05 -16.68 4.52
C GLU A 141 3.21 -15.83 5.47
N ASP A 142 2.15 -16.40 6.01
CA ASP A 142 1.33 -15.74 7.01
C ASP A 142 1.73 -16.07 8.46
N GLY A 143 3.02 -16.35 8.71
CA GLY A 143 3.60 -16.40 10.06
C GLY A 143 3.32 -15.13 10.88
N ASP A 144 2.93 -14.06 10.21
CA ASP A 144 2.42 -12.82 10.79
C ASP A 144 1.19 -13.03 11.69
N TYR A 145 0.48 -14.15 11.54
CA TYR A 145 -0.76 -14.46 12.26
C TYR A 145 -0.65 -15.66 13.20
N ASP A 146 0.50 -16.32 13.29
CA ASP A 146 0.70 -17.53 14.10
C ASP A 146 0.36 -17.34 15.60
N ASN A 147 0.42 -16.12 16.11
CA ASN A 147 0.10 -15.77 17.49
C ASN A 147 -1.10 -14.82 17.62
N HIS A 148 -1.97 -14.77 16.62
CA HIS A 148 -3.13 -13.89 16.65
C HIS A 148 -4.11 -14.29 17.75
N ASN A 149 -4.36 -13.38 18.68
CA ASN A 149 -5.40 -13.51 19.68
C ASN A 149 -6.68 -12.76 19.26
N SER A 150 -7.77 -12.96 19.99
CA SER A 150 -9.05 -12.35 19.66
C SER A 150 -9.03 -10.81 19.64
N LEU A 151 -8.18 -10.17 20.45
CA LEU A 151 -8.05 -8.72 20.47
C LEU A 151 -7.32 -8.19 19.23
N MET A 152 -6.25 -8.87 18.81
CA MET A 152 -5.55 -8.55 17.57
C MET A 152 -6.48 -8.71 16.38
N PHE A 153 -7.23 -9.80 16.32
CA PHE A 153 -8.21 -10.04 15.29
C PHE A 153 -9.30 -8.94 15.25
N ALA A 154 -9.82 -8.51 16.42
CA ALA A 154 -10.78 -7.41 16.49
C ALA A 154 -10.19 -6.10 15.96
N ASN A 155 -8.92 -5.80 16.24
CA ASN A 155 -8.22 -4.63 15.70
C ASN A 155 -8.08 -4.68 14.18
N ASP A 156 -7.79 -5.85 13.62
CA ASP A 156 -7.69 -6.05 12.17
C ASP A 156 -9.05 -5.88 11.48
N MET A 157 -10.13 -6.36 12.10
CA MET A 157 -11.49 -6.11 11.61
C MET A 157 -11.82 -4.61 11.57
N ILE A 158 -11.48 -3.88 12.63
CA ILE A 158 -11.70 -2.43 12.71
C ILE A 158 -10.85 -1.72 11.63
N SER A 159 -9.60 -2.12 11.45
CA SER A 159 -8.69 -1.55 10.44
C SER A 159 -9.24 -1.78 9.02
N SER A 160 -9.66 -3.00 8.72
CA SER A 160 -10.25 -3.34 7.41
C SER A 160 -11.54 -2.58 7.13
N ALA A 161 -12.42 -2.48 8.13
CA ALA A 161 -13.65 -1.71 7.98
C ALA A 161 -13.35 -0.21 7.71
N ARG A 162 -12.31 0.35 8.33
CA ARG A 162 -11.86 1.73 8.06
C ARG A 162 -11.34 1.87 6.64
N SER A 163 -10.49 0.97 6.17
CA SER A 163 -9.95 0.99 4.81
C SER A 163 -11.05 0.92 3.76
N ILE A 164 -12.00 0.00 3.89
CA ILE A 164 -13.15 -0.12 2.97
C ILE A 164 -13.94 1.20 2.92
N ARG A 165 -14.30 1.77 4.06
CA ARG A 165 -15.00 3.07 4.10
C ARG A 165 -14.18 4.19 3.46
N GLN A 166 -12.87 4.17 3.63
CA GLN A 166 -11.99 5.16 3.04
C GLN A 166 -11.90 5.02 1.52
N TRP A 167 -11.91 3.81 0.98
CA TRP A 167 -11.93 3.59 -0.47
C TRP A 167 -13.16 4.22 -1.12
N HIS A 168 -14.34 4.05 -0.55
CA HIS A 168 -15.55 4.72 -1.04
C HIS A 168 -15.47 6.26 -0.97
N ARG A 169 -14.89 6.80 0.10
CA ARG A 169 -14.67 8.26 0.21
C ARG A 169 -13.67 8.76 -0.82
N ILE A 170 -12.58 8.04 -1.04
CA ILE A 170 -11.58 8.35 -2.06
C ILE A 170 -12.24 8.33 -3.44
N SER A 171 -12.98 7.29 -3.78
CA SER A 171 -13.70 7.20 -5.05
C SER A 171 -14.53 8.46 -5.32
N HIS A 172 -15.38 8.84 -4.37
CA HIS A 172 -16.22 10.03 -4.50
C HIS A 172 -15.41 11.35 -4.65
N LEU A 173 -14.26 11.47 -3.98
CA LEU A 173 -13.39 12.64 -4.10
C LEU A 173 -12.66 12.67 -5.45
N LEU A 174 -12.29 11.52 -5.99
CA LEU A 174 -11.62 11.39 -7.28
C LEU A 174 -12.56 11.72 -8.43
N ASP A 175 -13.82 11.28 -8.37
CA ASP A 175 -14.86 11.63 -9.33
C ASP A 175 -15.01 13.15 -9.44
N LYS A 176 -15.07 13.87 -8.33
CA LYS A 176 -15.11 15.33 -8.29
C LYS A 176 -13.89 16.02 -8.93
N ARG A 177 -12.76 15.32 -9.01
CA ARG A 177 -11.50 15.83 -9.59
C ARG A 177 -11.26 15.35 -11.02
N ASN A 178 -12.22 14.63 -11.62
CA ASN A 178 -12.07 13.96 -12.93
C ASN A 178 -10.83 13.06 -12.98
N ILE A 179 -10.62 12.27 -11.93
CA ILE A 179 -9.57 11.25 -11.85
C ILE A 179 -10.26 9.89 -11.83
N ASN A 180 -9.96 9.07 -12.82
CA ASN A 180 -10.51 7.73 -12.93
C ASN A 180 -9.67 6.74 -12.12
N ILE A 181 -10.34 5.84 -11.42
CA ILE A 181 -9.71 4.73 -10.71
C ILE A 181 -10.47 3.44 -11.01
N TYR A 182 -9.73 2.41 -11.37
CA TYR A 182 -10.29 1.12 -11.76
C TYR A 182 -9.69 -0.02 -10.96
N ASN A 183 -10.55 -0.93 -10.53
CA ASN A 183 -10.13 -2.19 -9.93
C ASN A 183 -9.93 -3.23 -11.04
N LEU A 184 -8.73 -3.79 -11.15
CA LEU A 184 -8.42 -4.86 -12.11
C LEU A 184 -8.48 -6.26 -11.47
N THR A 185 -8.81 -6.34 -10.18
CA THR A 185 -8.94 -7.61 -9.45
C THR A 185 -10.39 -8.08 -9.53
N LYS A 186 -10.61 -9.21 -10.19
CA LYS A 186 -11.97 -9.74 -10.40
C LYS A 186 -12.64 -10.23 -9.12
N GLU A 187 -11.83 -10.74 -8.19
CA GLU A 187 -12.30 -11.33 -6.93
C GLU A 187 -12.04 -10.37 -5.78
N GLY A 188 -12.93 -10.35 -4.79
CA GLY A 188 -12.78 -9.51 -3.60
C GLY A 188 -13.99 -8.63 -3.34
N ILE A 189 -13.86 -7.76 -2.33
CA ILE A 189 -14.92 -6.84 -1.87
C ILE A 189 -14.64 -5.38 -2.21
N LEU A 190 -13.65 -5.11 -3.09
CA LEU A 190 -13.29 -3.75 -3.50
C LEU A 190 -14.26 -3.26 -4.60
N ASP A 191 -15.49 -2.94 -4.20
CA ASP A 191 -16.55 -2.41 -5.05
C ASP A 191 -16.60 -0.87 -5.09
N ALA A 192 -15.74 -0.21 -4.33
CA ALA A 192 -15.59 1.25 -4.33
C ALA A 192 -15.10 1.81 -5.68
N TYR A 193 -14.47 0.98 -6.48
CA TYR A 193 -13.92 1.33 -7.79
C TYR A 193 -14.49 0.43 -8.87
N GLU A 194 -14.79 1.02 -10.04
CA GLU A 194 -15.29 0.28 -11.19
C GLU A 194 -14.33 -0.84 -11.59
N TYR A 195 -14.86 -2.05 -11.77
CA TYR A 195 -14.07 -3.16 -12.28
C TYR A 195 -13.80 -3.01 -13.79
N LYS A 196 -12.54 -3.21 -14.18
CA LYS A 196 -12.14 -3.39 -15.59
C LYS A 196 -11.29 -4.64 -15.75
N SER A 197 -11.47 -5.36 -16.83
CA SER A 197 -10.55 -6.46 -17.14
C SER A 197 -9.15 -5.91 -17.45
N PHE A 198 -8.12 -6.65 -17.06
CA PHE A 198 -6.71 -6.26 -17.26
C PHE A 198 -6.41 -5.96 -18.73
N ASP A 199 -6.94 -6.77 -19.66
CA ASP A 199 -6.72 -6.62 -21.11
C ASP A 199 -7.30 -5.32 -21.70
N ILE A 200 -8.35 -4.79 -21.08
CA ILE A 200 -8.97 -3.51 -21.50
C ILE A 200 -8.21 -2.33 -20.93
N ALA A 201 -7.72 -2.44 -19.71
CA ALA A 201 -7.06 -1.36 -18.99
C ALA A 201 -5.63 -1.08 -19.47
N THR A 202 -5.00 -2.02 -20.17
CA THR A 202 -3.60 -1.94 -20.64
C THR A 202 -3.48 -1.59 -22.13
N LYS A 203 -4.59 -1.40 -22.83
CA LYS A 203 -4.66 -0.86 -24.20
C LYS A 203 -4.81 0.65 -24.19
#